data_6d8c077d4d438eecfa3599e45fcf8bca
#
_entry.id   6d8c077d4d438eecfa3599e45fcf8bca
#
_cell.length_a   1.000
_cell.length_b   1.000
_cell.length_c   1.000
_cell.angle_alpha   90.00
_cell.angle_beta   90.00
_cell.angle_gamma   90.00
#
_symmetry.space_group_name_H-M   'P 1'
#
loop_
_entity.id
_entity.type
_entity.pdbx_description
1 polymer ?
#
loop_
_entity_poly.entity_id
_entity_poly.type
_entity_poly.pdbx_seq_one_letter_code
_entity_poly.pdbx_strand_id
1 'polypeptide(L)'
;MGTTIVAAATNTDLDTASYFELAARAARSCLDDSDVSVDEVGMLINVGVFRDENISEPAVSALIQKRIGLGLEYQPGRVPAFSFDLMHGATGLLHAINTAECFLATGDVEYALLVAGDTHPSTRRYVAGFPYTTGAAALLLGSSPSTGGFCPLHSRETSGPADPSAWVNLGEAGANGRSAMRIRHGGEDPIELAAAAVRACVADEGLDNADFAEGRAVLLAPAPIVGFGASLAETLGYRTESVVGVAPALGDPYTAAPVHAYLHARESGVLAAADSVLFLAADDAAAACLAYHPRAAAVATVSTGGAVWRERG
;
A
#
# COMPACT_ATOMS: atom_id res chain seq x y z
N MET A 1 -14.56 12.73 8.57
CA MET A 1 -14.79 11.39 8.00
C MET A 1 -13.44 10.70 7.92
N GLY A 2 -13.36 9.43 8.31
CA GLY A 2 -12.14 8.65 8.18
C GLY A 2 -12.14 7.82 6.89
N THR A 3 -11.00 7.22 6.55
CA THR A 3 -10.86 6.30 5.44
C THR A 3 -10.71 4.88 5.99
N THR A 4 -11.46 3.91 5.46
CA THR A 4 -11.38 2.51 5.89
C THR A 4 -10.88 1.62 4.77
N ILE A 5 -10.17 0.54 5.14
CA ILE A 5 -9.89 -0.56 4.23
C ILE A 5 -11.16 -1.41 4.11
N VAL A 6 -11.76 -1.41 2.92
CA VAL A 6 -12.98 -2.18 2.61
C VAL A 6 -12.62 -3.61 2.26
N ALA A 7 -11.64 -3.79 1.36
CA ALA A 7 -11.15 -5.09 0.95
C ALA A 7 -9.68 -5.01 0.52
N ALA A 8 -9.01 -6.17 0.51
CA ALA A 8 -7.65 -6.31 0.00
C ALA A 8 -7.50 -7.71 -0.60
N ALA A 9 -6.83 -7.81 -1.74
CA ALA A 9 -6.56 -9.08 -2.41
C ALA A 9 -5.20 -9.07 -3.10
N THR A 10 -4.66 -10.25 -3.36
CA THR A 10 -3.41 -10.43 -4.10
C THR A 10 -3.60 -11.47 -5.21
N ASN A 11 -2.78 -11.38 -6.25
CA ASN A 11 -2.72 -12.40 -7.28
C ASN A 11 -1.26 -12.71 -7.65
N THR A 12 -0.87 -13.97 -7.48
CA THR A 12 0.45 -14.50 -7.81
C THR A 12 0.35 -15.73 -8.69
N ASP A 13 -0.74 -15.86 -9.46
CA ASP A 13 -1.00 -17.02 -10.33
C ASP A 13 0.16 -17.31 -11.26
N LEU A 14 0.45 -18.61 -11.43
CA LEU A 14 1.62 -19.06 -12.17
C LEU A 14 1.42 -19.13 -13.70
N ASP A 15 0.21 -18.95 -14.16
CA ASP A 15 -0.16 -19.09 -15.59
C ASP A 15 0.19 -17.86 -16.43
N THR A 16 0.47 -16.74 -15.78
CA THR A 16 0.87 -15.50 -16.46
C THR A 16 1.96 -14.74 -15.68
N ALA A 17 2.72 -13.93 -16.39
CA ALA A 17 3.64 -12.94 -15.83
C ALA A 17 3.36 -11.55 -16.41
N SER A 18 2.20 -11.34 -17.02
CA SER A 18 1.73 -10.02 -17.42
C SER A 18 1.25 -9.24 -16.21
N TYR A 19 1.86 -8.10 -15.95
CA TYR A 19 1.43 -7.20 -14.89
C TYR A 19 -0.04 -6.80 -15.04
N PHE A 20 -0.44 -6.44 -16.25
CA PHE A 20 -1.82 -6.02 -16.53
C PHE A 20 -2.85 -7.09 -16.18
N GLU A 21 -2.53 -8.35 -16.44
CA GLU A 21 -3.43 -9.46 -16.13
C GLU A 21 -3.47 -9.74 -14.62
N LEU A 22 -2.30 -9.81 -13.96
CA LEU A 22 -2.21 -10.03 -12.52
C LEU A 22 -2.89 -8.91 -11.73
N ALA A 23 -2.65 -7.65 -12.14
CA ALA A 23 -3.27 -6.46 -11.56
C ALA A 23 -4.79 -6.47 -11.70
N ALA A 24 -5.31 -6.82 -12.89
CA ALA A 24 -6.74 -6.92 -13.11
C ALA A 24 -7.39 -8.05 -12.30
N ARG A 25 -6.70 -9.19 -12.13
CA ARG A 25 -7.18 -10.29 -11.29
C ARG A 25 -7.21 -9.89 -9.82
N ALA A 26 -6.14 -9.28 -9.30
CA ALA A 26 -6.12 -8.79 -7.93
C ALA A 26 -7.23 -7.76 -7.67
N ALA A 27 -7.44 -6.83 -8.62
CA ALA A 27 -8.50 -5.83 -8.54
C ALA A 27 -9.90 -6.47 -8.52
N ARG A 28 -10.18 -7.45 -9.40
CA ARG A 28 -11.46 -8.17 -9.40
C ARG A 28 -11.67 -8.94 -8.12
N SER A 29 -10.68 -9.72 -7.68
CA SER A 29 -10.79 -10.45 -6.41
C SER A 29 -11.03 -9.51 -5.24
N CYS A 30 -10.39 -8.33 -5.21
CA CYS A 30 -10.62 -7.33 -4.18
C CYS A 30 -12.06 -6.79 -4.19
N LEU A 31 -12.65 -6.58 -5.37
CA LEU A 31 -14.04 -6.15 -5.52
C LEU A 31 -15.00 -7.30 -5.16
N ASP A 32 -14.72 -8.53 -5.60
CA ASP A 32 -15.52 -9.73 -5.30
C ASP A 32 -15.56 -10.05 -3.79
N ASP A 33 -14.47 -9.74 -3.06
CA ASP A 33 -14.37 -9.88 -1.60
C ASP A 33 -15.06 -8.72 -0.84
N SER A 34 -15.63 -7.77 -1.55
CA SER A 34 -16.39 -6.64 -1.01
C SER A 34 -17.83 -6.65 -1.54
N ASP A 35 -18.72 -5.95 -0.86
CA ASP A 35 -20.08 -5.71 -1.36
C ASP A 35 -20.15 -4.51 -2.34
N VAL A 36 -18.98 -4.00 -2.81
CA VAL A 36 -18.87 -2.80 -3.64
C VAL A 36 -18.88 -3.18 -5.12
N SER A 37 -19.81 -2.63 -5.86
CA SER A 37 -19.84 -2.77 -7.32
C SER A 37 -18.69 -2.01 -7.97
N VAL A 38 -18.13 -2.54 -9.07
CA VAL A 38 -17.12 -1.83 -9.87
C VAL A 38 -17.61 -0.44 -10.30
N ASP A 39 -18.91 -0.27 -10.44
CA ASP A 39 -19.55 0.98 -10.83
C ASP A 39 -19.60 2.05 -9.71
N GLU A 40 -19.37 1.68 -8.46
CA GLU A 40 -19.30 2.59 -7.31
C GLU A 40 -17.89 3.11 -7.08
N VAL A 41 -16.88 2.49 -7.70
CA VAL A 41 -15.48 2.93 -7.59
C VAL A 41 -15.27 4.17 -8.45
N GLY A 42 -14.99 5.31 -7.81
CA GLY A 42 -14.77 6.59 -8.50
C GLY A 42 -13.34 6.84 -8.92
N MET A 43 -12.37 6.10 -8.37
CA MET A 43 -10.95 6.32 -8.63
C MET A 43 -10.15 5.03 -8.65
N LEU A 44 -9.19 4.93 -9.60
CA LEU A 44 -8.18 3.88 -9.62
C LEU A 44 -6.78 4.50 -9.67
N ILE A 45 -5.92 4.11 -8.73
CA ILE A 45 -4.50 4.51 -8.72
C ILE A 45 -3.65 3.26 -8.92
N ASN A 46 -2.79 3.27 -9.94
CA ASN A 46 -1.78 2.25 -10.13
C ASN A 46 -0.42 2.74 -9.62
N VAL A 47 0.25 1.91 -8.82
CA VAL A 47 1.57 2.22 -8.26
C VAL A 47 2.67 1.25 -8.74
N GLY A 48 2.32 0.22 -9.52
CA GLY A 48 3.27 -0.76 -10.05
C GLY A 48 4.37 -0.12 -10.90
N VAL A 49 5.62 -0.46 -10.61
CA VAL A 49 6.79 0.13 -11.25
C VAL A 49 7.24 -0.70 -12.45
N PHE A 50 7.43 -2.02 -12.26
CA PHE A 50 7.92 -2.91 -13.29
C PHE A 50 6.77 -3.67 -13.96
N ARG A 51 6.64 -3.55 -15.27
CA ARG A 51 5.50 -4.02 -16.05
C ARG A 51 5.89 -4.39 -17.47
N ASP A 52 4.99 -5.06 -18.14
CA ASP A 52 5.10 -5.55 -19.51
C ASP A 52 5.74 -4.50 -20.44
N GLU A 53 6.86 -4.87 -21.07
CA GLU A 53 7.60 -4.06 -22.04
C GLU A 53 7.95 -2.62 -21.58
N ASN A 54 7.95 -2.36 -20.27
CA ASN A 54 8.13 -1.02 -19.69
C ASN A 54 7.15 0.02 -20.27
N ILE A 55 5.93 -0.40 -20.61
CA ILE A 55 4.92 0.51 -21.18
C ILE A 55 4.61 1.64 -20.19
N SER A 56 4.64 2.88 -20.67
CA SER A 56 4.25 4.09 -19.95
C SER A 56 3.14 4.86 -20.65
N GLU A 57 2.88 4.57 -21.89
CA GLU A 57 1.83 5.13 -22.72
C GLU A 57 1.12 4.03 -23.52
N PRO A 58 -0.22 3.90 -23.40
CA PRO A 58 -1.11 4.66 -22.52
C PRO A 58 -0.84 4.39 -21.03
N ALA A 59 -1.36 5.24 -20.11
CA ALA A 59 -1.24 5.07 -18.67
C ALA A 59 -1.64 3.64 -18.26
N VAL A 60 -0.85 3.03 -17.39
CA VAL A 60 -1.07 1.64 -16.93
C VAL A 60 -2.38 1.52 -16.18
N SER A 61 -2.71 2.50 -15.36
CA SER A 61 -4.00 2.61 -14.66
C SER A 61 -5.18 2.55 -15.64
N ALA A 62 -5.11 3.26 -16.78
CA ALA A 62 -6.17 3.22 -17.79
C ALA A 62 -6.30 1.83 -18.46
N LEU A 63 -5.18 1.11 -18.64
CA LEU A 63 -5.21 -0.26 -19.16
C LEU A 63 -5.84 -1.24 -18.16
N ILE A 64 -5.55 -1.09 -16.87
CA ILE A 64 -6.17 -1.86 -15.78
C ILE A 64 -7.65 -1.53 -15.69
N GLN A 65 -8.00 -0.23 -15.65
CA GLN A 65 -9.37 0.27 -15.64
C GLN A 65 -10.21 -0.38 -16.74
N LYS A 66 -9.69 -0.39 -17.98
CA LYS A 66 -10.34 -1.04 -19.12
C LYS A 66 -10.54 -2.53 -18.90
N ARG A 67 -9.53 -3.24 -18.34
CA ARG A 67 -9.61 -4.70 -18.13
C ARG A 67 -10.66 -5.08 -17.10
N ILE A 68 -10.84 -4.30 -16.07
CA ILE A 68 -11.84 -4.59 -15.02
C ILE A 68 -13.23 -4.00 -15.31
N GLY A 69 -13.37 -3.21 -16.38
CA GLY A 69 -14.64 -2.61 -16.77
C GLY A 69 -15.06 -1.39 -15.95
N LEU A 70 -14.12 -0.74 -15.25
CA LEU A 70 -14.39 0.39 -14.37
C LEU A 70 -14.71 1.66 -15.16
N GLY A 71 -15.96 2.16 -15.02
CA GLY A 71 -16.36 3.49 -15.51
C GLY A 71 -16.10 3.73 -17.00
N LEU A 72 -16.25 2.70 -17.85
CA LEU A 72 -15.94 2.79 -19.29
C LEU A 72 -16.97 3.57 -20.10
N GLU A 73 -18.18 3.71 -19.58
CA GLU A 73 -19.29 4.37 -20.28
C GLU A 73 -19.69 5.64 -19.55
N TYR A 74 -19.80 6.73 -20.33
CA TYR A 74 -20.36 7.97 -19.81
C TYR A 74 -21.86 7.79 -19.57
N GLN A 75 -22.27 7.96 -18.32
CA GLN A 75 -23.67 7.97 -17.93
C GLN A 75 -24.04 9.38 -17.43
N PRO A 76 -25.06 10.05 -18.03
CA PRO A 76 -25.50 11.36 -17.57
C PRO A 76 -25.91 11.34 -16.09
N GLY A 77 -25.40 12.27 -15.31
CA GLY A 77 -25.70 12.39 -13.88
C GLY A 77 -24.84 11.51 -12.96
N ARG A 78 -23.87 10.78 -13.51
CA ARG A 78 -22.88 10.01 -12.76
C ARG A 78 -21.51 10.68 -12.87
N VAL A 79 -20.76 10.73 -11.76
CA VAL A 79 -19.36 11.14 -11.79
C VAL A 79 -18.56 10.00 -12.45
N PRO A 80 -17.88 10.24 -13.58
CA PRO A 80 -17.09 9.18 -14.22
C PRO A 80 -15.89 8.82 -13.35
N ALA A 81 -15.56 7.53 -13.32
CA ALA A 81 -14.32 7.08 -12.69
C ALA A 81 -13.10 7.63 -13.43
N PHE A 82 -12.08 8.03 -12.69
CA PHE A 82 -10.80 8.44 -13.27
C PHE A 82 -9.66 7.56 -12.77
N SER A 83 -8.59 7.47 -13.55
CA SER A 83 -7.43 6.68 -13.18
C SER A 83 -6.13 7.39 -13.54
N PHE A 84 -5.09 7.14 -12.74
CA PHE A 84 -3.75 7.65 -12.99
C PHE A 84 -2.68 6.74 -12.37
N ASP A 85 -1.45 6.87 -12.86
CA ASP A 85 -0.29 6.19 -12.33
C ASP A 85 0.43 7.10 -11.32
N LEU A 86 0.75 6.55 -10.14
CA LEU A 86 1.53 7.20 -9.11
C LEU A 86 2.72 6.29 -8.78
N MET A 87 3.79 6.40 -9.55
CA MET A 87 5.00 5.59 -9.36
C MET A 87 5.96 6.28 -8.39
N HIS A 88 6.26 5.63 -7.27
CA HIS A 88 7.20 6.14 -6.26
C HIS A 88 7.99 5.01 -5.60
N GLY A 89 8.55 4.10 -6.40
CA GLY A 89 9.29 2.95 -5.90
C GLY A 89 8.49 2.10 -4.93
N ALA A 90 9.15 1.50 -3.96
CA ALA A 90 8.50 0.70 -2.92
C ALA A 90 7.43 1.46 -2.13
N THR A 91 7.60 2.78 -1.96
CA THR A 91 6.71 3.61 -1.13
C THR A 91 5.45 4.09 -1.85
N GLY A 92 5.30 3.78 -3.14
CA GLY A 92 4.20 4.25 -4.00
C GLY A 92 2.82 3.99 -3.45
N LEU A 93 2.59 2.81 -2.86
CA LEU A 93 1.27 2.46 -2.31
C LEU A 93 0.88 3.36 -1.12
N LEU A 94 1.81 3.71 -0.25
CA LEU A 94 1.53 4.57 0.90
C LEU A 94 1.23 6.01 0.45
N HIS A 95 1.95 6.50 -0.58
CA HIS A 95 1.64 7.78 -1.21
C HIS A 95 0.27 7.75 -1.91
N ALA A 96 -0.11 6.62 -2.52
CA ALA A 96 -1.43 6.45 -3.13
C ALA A 96 -2.55 6.45 -2.08
N ILE A 97 -2.35 5.82 -0.91
CA ILE A 97 -3.29 5.88 0.23
C ILE A 97 -3.49 7.34 0.64
N ASN A 98 -2.42 8.06 0.92
CA ASN A 98 -2.48 9.48 1.31
C ASN A 98 -3.15 10.36 0.24
N THR A 99 -2.93 10.06 -1.04
CA THR A 99 -3.60 10.76 -2.15
C THR A 99 -5.09 10.44 -2.20
N ALA A 100 -5.45 9.14 -2.08
CA ALA A 100 -6.84 8.69 -2.09
C ALA A 100 -7.65 9.31 -0.96
N GLU A 101 -7.06 9.46 0.24
CA GLU A 101 -7.71 10.11 1.38
C GLU A 101 -8.16 11.54 1.07
N CYS A 102 -7.37 12.30 0.31
CA CYS A 102 -7.75 13.66 -0.08
C CYS A 102 -9.06 13.68 -0.88
N PHE A 103 -9.25 12.71 -1.78
CA PHE A 103 -10.48 12.62 -2.60
C PHE A 103 -11.66 12.03 -1.82
N LEU A 104 -11.42 11.02 -1.00
CA LEU A 104 -12.45 10.43 -0.14
C LEU A 104 -12.97 11.44 0.90
N ALA A 105 -12.09 12.29 1.42
CA ALA A 105 -12.45 13.31 2.41
C ALA A 105 -13.36 14.42 1.85
N THR A 106 -13.27 14.73 0.53
CA THR A 106 -14.16 15.70 -0.13
C THR A 106 -15.55 15.14 -0.38
N GLY A 107 -15.71 13.82 -0.39
CA GLY A 107 -16.95 13.14 -0.74
C GLY A 107 -17.23 13.06 -2.24
N ASP A 108 -16.31 13.51 -3.08
CA ASP A 108 -16.44 13.42 -4.55
C ASP A 108 -16.19 11.97 -5.05
N VAL A 109 -15.46 11.18 -4.26
CA VAL A 109 -15.17 9.78 -4.47
C VAL A 109 -15.63 8.99 -3.24
N GLU A 110 -16.45 7.96 -3.44
CA GLU A 110 -16.91 7.09 -2.36
C GLU A 110 -15.94 5.93 -2.13
N TYR A 111 -15.42 5.33 -3.22
CA TYR A 111 -14.45 4.25 -3.17
C TYR A 111 -13.27 4.52 -4.09
N ALA A 112 -12.07 4.22 -3.59
CA ALA A 112 -10.81 4.31 -4.32
C ALA A 112 -10.14 2.93 -4.38
N LEU A 113 -9.81 2.45 -5.57
CA LEU A 113 -9.12 1.19 -5.80
C LEU A 113 -7.64 1.46 -6.09
N LEU A 114 -6.77 0.99 -5.21
CA LEU A 114 -5.32 1.08 -5.37
C LEU A 114 -4.80 -0.25 -5.87
N VAL A 115 -3.94 -0.23 -6.90
CA VAL A 115 -3.36 -1.44 -7.50
C VAL A 115 -1.84 -1.33 -7.48
N ALA A 116 -1.19 -2.36 -6.97
CA ALA A 116 0.26 -2.47 -6.84
C ALA A 116 0.74 -3.81 -7.41
N GLY A 117 2.01 -3.91 -7.71
CA GLY A 117 2.64 -5.16 -8.13
C GLY A 117 3.73 -4.92 -9.17
N ASP A 118 4.52 -5.95 -9.39
CA ASP A 118 5.68 -5.87 -10.26
C ASP A 118 5.90 -7.17 -11.01
N THR A 119 6.30 -7.05 -12.27
CA THR A 119 6.69 -8.18 -13.12
C THR A 119 7.90 -7.80 -13.96
N HIS A 120 8.72 -8.77 -14.32
CA HIS A 120 9.80 -8.48 -15.25
C HIS A 120 9.25 -8.02 -16.61
N PRO A 121 9.78 -6.95 -17.22
CA PRO A 121 9.24 -6.38 -18.46
C PRO A 121 9.17 -7.35 -19.65
N SER A 122 9.92 -8.44 -19.63
CA SER A 122 9.83 -9.49 -20.66
C SER A 122 8.62 -10.41 -20.54
N THR A 123 7.76 -10.20 -19.57
CA THR A 123 6.63 -11.09 -19.24
C THR A 123 7.03 -12.54 -18.97
N ARG A 124 8.30 -12.77 -18.62
CA ARG A 124 8.80 -14.05 -18.14
C ARG A 124 8.73 -14.05 -16.62
N ARG A 125 8.11 -15.09 -16.08
CA ARG A 125 7.95 -15.22 -14.63
C ARG A 125 9.27 -15.33 -13.89
N TYR A 126 10.25 -15.94 -14.52
CA TYR A 126 11.56 -16.15 -13.93
C TYR A 126 12.64 -15.54 -14.82
N VAL A 127 13.31 -14.52 -14.32
CA VAL A 127 14.43 -13.89 -14.98
C VAL A 127 15.58 -13.76 -13.98
N ALA A 128 16.73 -14.31 -14.33
CA ALA A 128 17.90 -14.27 -13.46
C ALA A 128 18.27 -12.81 -13.13
N GLY A 129 18.43 -12.52 -11.83
CA GLY A 129 18.77 -11.19 -11.35
C GLY A 129 17.59 -10.24 -11.14
N PHE A 130 16.37 -10.59 -11.55
CA PHE A 130 15.18 -9.81 -11.18
C PHE A 130 14.86 -10.06 -9.72
N PRO A 131 14.92 -9.04 -8.84
CA PRO A 131 14.88 -9.25 -7.39
C PRO A 131 13.45 -9.41 -6.84
N TYR A 132 12.43 -9.04 -7.62
CA TYR A 132 11.07 -8.93 -7.11
C TYR A 132 10.20 -10.13 -7.48
N THR A 133 9.24 -10.42 -6.60
CA THR A 133 8.25 -11.46 -6.85
C THR A 133 7.25 -10.98 -7.89
N THR A 134 7.07 -11.79 -8.94
CA THR A 134 6.03 -11.57 -9.95
C THR A 134 4.65 -11.72 -9.34
N GLY A 135 3.89 -10.62 -9.29
CA GLY A 135 2.56 -10.61 -8.71
C GLY A 135 1.93 -9.23 -8.71
N ALA A 136 0.71 -9.17 -8.22
CA ALA A 136 0.00 -7.92 -8.00
C ALA A 136 -0.87 -8.00 -6.75
N ALA A 137 -1.27 -6.83 -6.26
CA ALA A 137 -2.16 -6.66 -5.13
C ALA A 137 -3.15 -5.52 -5.41
N ALA A 138 -4.28 -5.54 -4.73
CA ALA A 138 -5.26 -4.47 -4.76
C ALA A 138 -5.73 -4.16 -3.33
N LEU A 139 -6.02 -2.89 -3.09
CA LEU A 139 -6.56 -2.36 -1.85
C LEU A 139 -7.73 -1.45 -2.18
N LEU A 140 -8.91 -1.77 -1.68
CA LEU A 140 -10.11 -0.95 -1.83
C LEU A 140 -10.29 -0.11 -0.57
N LEU A 141 -10.31 1.19 -0.74
CA LEU A 141 -10.55 2.18 0.30
C LEU A 141 -11.95 2.79 0.14
N GLY A 142 -12.59 3.08 1.25
CA GLY A 142 -13.88 3.76 1.27
C GLY A 142 -13.94 4.83 2.36
N SER A 143 -14.80 5.83 2.19
CA SER A 143 -15.07 6.80 3.24
C SER A 143 -15.85 6.15 4.39
N SER A 144 -15.55 6.54 5.62
CA SER A 144 -16.21 6.02 6.81
C SER A 144 -16.69 7.17 7.69
N PRO A 145 -17.88 7.05 8.30
CA PRO A 145 -18.34 8.02 9.28
C PRO A 145 -17.55 7.94 10.61
N SER A 146 -16.73 6.91 10.80
CA SER A 146 -15.89 6.76 11.99
C SER A 146 -14.75 7.77 12.00
N THR A 147 -14.17 8.02 13.17
CA THR A 147 -12.98 8.86 13.34
C THR A 147 -11.68 8.08 13.14
N GLY A 148 -11.75 6.76 12.94
CA GLY A 148 -10.60 5.94 12.54
C GLY A 148 -10.19 6.19 11.09
N GLY A 149 -9.11 5.61 10.66
CA GLY A 149 -8.59 5.74 9.30
C GLY A 149 -7.09 5.82 9.27
N PHE A 150 -6.55 6.33 8.19
CA PHE A 150 -5.13 6.53 8.04
C PHE A 150 -4.68 7.86 8.64
N CYS A 151 -3.44 7.89 9.11
CA CYS A 151 -2.78 9.06 9.70
C CYS A 151 -1.76 9.65 8.73
N PRO A 152 -1.14 10.79 9.06
CA PRO A 152 -0.16 11.41 8.17
C PRO A 152 0.97 10.48 7.76
N LEU A 153 1.41 10.62 6.50
CA LEU A 153 2.50 9.86 5.93
C LEU A 153 3.85 10.43 6.37
N HIS A 154 4.70 9.57 6.93
CA HIS A 154 6.08 9.91 7.29
C HIS A 154 7.05 9.26 6.32
N SER A 155 7.74 10.06 5.51
CA SER A 155 8.71 9.58 4.53
C SER A 155 10.15 9.98 4.86
N ARG A 156 11.08 9.18 4.40
CA ARG A 156 12.53 9.41 4.43
C ARG A 156 13.13 8.98 3.10
N GLU A 157 14.04 9.78 2.60
CA GLU A 157 14.75 9.52 1.34
C GLU A 157 16.25 9.65 1.58
N THR A 158 17.05 8.99 0.75
CA THR A 158 18.50 9.14 0.76
C THR A 158 18.89 10.57 0.39
N SER A 159 19.96 11.07 1.00
CA SER A 159 20.50 12.38 0.65
C SER A 159 21.46 12.26 -0.54
N GLY A 160 21.14 12.90 -1.65
CA GLY A 160 22.01 12.98 -2.83
C GLY A 160 21.32 12.57 -4.14
N PRO A 161 22.05 12.56 -5.27
CA PRO A 161 21.47 12.10 -6.51
C PRO A 161 21.11 10.63 -6.38
N ALA A 162 19.84 10.33 -6.60
CA ALA A 162 19.35 8.96 -6.58
C ALA A 162 20.03 8.16 -7.70
N ASP A 163 20.76 7.13 -7.29
CA ASP A 163 21.29 6.14 -8.20
C ASP A 163 20.23 5.04 -8.30
N PRO A 164 19.48 4.91 -9.42
CA PRO A 164 18.37 3.97 -9.46
C PRO A 164 18.87 2.53 -9.32
N SER A 165 18.20 1.76 -8.46
CA SER A 165 18.48 0.33 -8.28
C SER A 165 18.05 -0.51 -9.47
N ALA A 166 17.06 -0.02 -10.24
CA ALA A 166 16.66 -0.65 -11.51
C ALA A 166 16.26 0.43 -12.53
N TRP A 167 16.68 0.25 -13.78
CA TRP A 167 16.34 1.20 -14.86
C TRP A 167 16.37 0.56 -16.24
N VAL A 168 15.75 1.23 -17.19
CA VAL A 168 15.79 0.88 -18.61
C VAL A 168 16.66 1.91 -19.36
N ASN A 169 17.64 1.45 -20.12
CA ASN A 169 18.37 2.30 -21.04
C ASN A 169 17.59 2.40 -22.36
N LEU A 170 16.88 3.49 -22.58
CA LEU A 170 16.08 3.68 -23.78
C LEU A 170 16.91 3.69 -25.05
N GLY A 171 18.19 4.11 -25.00
CA GLY A 171 19.10 4.06 -26.13
C GLY A 171 19.48 2.65 -26.58
N GLU A 172 19.42 1.68 -25.64
CA GLU A 172 19.68 0.26 -25.92
C GLU A 172 18.36 -0.52 -26.16
N ALA A 173 17.22 0.11 -25.89
CA ALA A 173 15.93 -0.55 -25.94
C ALA A 173 15.56 -0.98 -27.38
N GLY A 174 15.82 -0.18 -28.42
CA GLY A 174 15.52 -0.55 -29.80
C GLY A 174 14.15 -1.19 -30.01
N ALA A 175 13.90 -1.74 -31.18
CA ALA A 175 12.62 -2.42 -31.48
C ALA A 175 12.44 -3.73 -30.66
N ASN A 176 13.53 -4.36 -30.24
CA ASN A 176 13.54 -5.64 -29.53
C ASN A 176 13.97 -5.53 -28.06
N GLY A 177 14.27 -4.34 -27.58
CA GLY A 177 14.85 -4.12 -26.26
C GLY A 177 13.90 -3.53 -25.22
N ARG A 178 12.60 -3.44 -25.49
CA ARG A 178 11.61 -2.88 -24.57
C ARG A 178 11.57 -3.59 -23.22
N SER A 179 11.93 -4.87 -23.18
CA SER A 179 12.04 -5.65 -21.96
C SER A 179 13.41 -5.58 -21.29
N ALA A 180 14.36 -4.78 -21.84
CA ALA A 180 15.67 -4.63 -21.25
C ALA A 180 15.59 -3.87 -19.93
N MET A 181 16.26 -4.41 -18.92
CA MET A 181 16.34 -3.83 -17.59
C MET A 181 17.76 -4.00 -17.07
N ARG A 182 18.24 -3.00 -16.40
CA ARG A 182 19.48 -3.05 -15.62
C ARG A 182 19.15 -2.95 -14.15
N ILE A 183 19.80 -3.76 -13.34
CA ILE A 183 19.62 -3.79 -11.90
C ILE A 183 20.98 -3.56 -11.26
N ARG A 184 21.01 -2.71 -10.25
CA ARG A 184 22.16 -2.50 -9.39
C ARG A 184 21.73 -2.72 -7.95
N HIS A 185 22.57 -3.37 -7.18
CA HIS A 185 22.43 -3.50 -5.75
C HIS A 185 23.42 -2.57 -5.06
N GLY A 186 23.02 -1.87 -4.04
CA GLY A 186 23.90 -1.05 -3.21
C GLY A 186 23.47 0.42 -3.11
N GLY A 187 22.36 0.66 -2.40
CA GLY A 187 21.97 1.94 -1.85
C GLY A 187 22.37 2.07 -0.38
N GLU A 188 21.70 2.95 0.36
CA GLU A 188 21.80 3.03 1.82
C GLU A 188 21.19 1.77 2.46
N ASP A 189 21.49 1.55 3.75
CA ASP A 189 20.88 0.45 4.49
C ASP A 189 19.37 0.70 4.65
N PRO A 190 18.50 -0.13 4.06
CA PRO A 190 17.06 0.06 4.13
C PRO A 190 16.53 -0.02 5.59
N ILE A 191 17.27 -0.63 6.51
CA ILE A 191 16.88 -0.73 7.92
C ILE A 191 16.88 0.64 8.58
N GLU A 192 17.92 1.45 8.38
CA GLU A 192 18.02 2.78 9.02
C GLU A 192 16.98 3.76 8.46
N LEU A 193 16.75 3.75 7.13
CA LEU A 193 15.69 4.55 6.52
C LEU A 193 14.31 4.16 7.07
N ALA A 194 14.02 2.87 7.11
CA ALA A 194 12.77 2.33 7.63
C ALA A 194 12.58 2.67 9.10
N ALA A 195 13.61 2.46 9.93
CA ALA A 195 13.55 2.79 11.36
C ALA A 195 13.30 4.28 11.59
N ALA A 196 13.90 5.16 10.79
CA ALA A 196 13.68 6.59 10.89
C ALA A 196 12.23 6.99 10.51
N ALA A 197 11.64 6.36 9.48
CA ALA A 197 10.25 6.60 9.10
C ALA A 197 9.27 6.08 10.18
N VAL A 198 9.51 4.87 10.71
CA VAL A 198 8.70 4.27 11.78
C VAL A 198 8.76 5.11 13.05
N ARG A 199 9.96 5.54 13.51
CA ARG A 199 10.10 6.37 14.70
C ARG A 199 9.34 7.70 14.57
N ALA A 200 9.33 8.31 13.39
CA ALA A 200 8.57 9.52 13.14
C ALA A 200 7.07 9.30 13.24
N CYS A 201 6.55 8.21 12.62
CA CYS A 201 5.15 7.83 12.68
C CYS A 201 4.72 7.50 14.14
N VAL A 202 5.49 6.69 14.85
CA VAL A 202 5.23 6.30 16.24
C VAL A 202 5.20 7.52 17.18
N ALA A 203 6.11 8.47 16.98
CA ALA A 203 6.15 9.70 17.78
C ALA A 203 4.94 10.61 17.53
N ASP A 204 4.48 10.71 16.29
CA ASP A 204 3.31 11.52 15.91
C ASP A 204 2.01 10.90 16.46
N GLU A 205 1.92 9.57 16.44
CA GLU A 205 0.78 8.82 16.98
C GLU A 205 0.79 8.66 18.52
N GLY A 206 1.87 9.08 19.19
CA GLY A 206 2.00 8.93 20.62
C GLY A 206 2.09 7.49 21.11
N LEU A 207 2.50 6.56 20.23
CA LEU A 207 2.69 5.16 20.56
C LEU A 207 4.03 4.93 21.27
N ASP A 208 4.10 3.85 22.05
CA ASP A 208 5.31 3.45 22.75
C ASP A 208 5.61 1.93 22.60
N ASN A 209 6.72 1.48 23.16
CA ASN A 209 7.11 0.08 23.10
C ASN A 209 6.11 -0.86 23.81
N ALA A 210 5.33 -0.37 24.78
CA ALA A 210 4.33 -1.18 25.45
C ALA A 210 3.14 -1.49 24.51
N ASP A 211 2.78 -0.57 23.63
CA ASP A 211 1.72 -0.80 22.64
C ASP A 211 2.07 -1.96 21.71
N PHE A 212 3.33 -2.02 21.25
CA PHE A 212 3.83 -3.14 20.45
C PHE A 212 3.96 -4.43 21.27
N ALA A 213 4.45 -4.35 22.52
CA ALA A 213 4.61 -5.51 23.37
C ALA A 213 3.28 -6.17 23.77
N GLU A 214 2.21 -5.38 23.89
CA GLU A 214 0.88 -5.83 24.26
C GLU A 214 -0.01 -6.17 23.05
N GLY A 215 0.50 -5.96 21.82
CA GLY A 215 -0.20 -6.24 20.57
C GLY A 215 -1.29 -5.23 20.22
N ARG A 216 -1.30 -4.05 20.86
CA ARG A 216 -2.17 -2.93 20.48
C ARG A 216 -1.68 -2.21 19.23
N ALA A 217 -0.38 -2.21 19.00
CA ALA A 217 0.25 -1.74 17.77
C ALA A 217 0.97 -2.88 17.04
N VAL A 218 0.81 -2.95 15.72
CA VAL A 218 1.45 -3.93 14.84
C VAL A 218 2.13 -3.19 13.70
N LEU A 219 3.41 -3.52 13.44
CA LEU A 219 4.15 -2.99 12.30
C LEU A 219 4.14 -3.99 11.15
N LEU A 220 3.62 -3.58 10.01
CA LEU A 220 3.65 -4.35 8.76
C LEU A 220 4.93 -4.00 7.99
N ALA A 221 5.81 -4.97 7.78
CA ALA A 221 7.13 -4.75 7.20
C ALA A 221 7.24 -5.32 5.77
N PRO A 222 7.94 -4.62 4.84
CA PRO A 222 8.30 -5.18 3.54
C PRO A 222 9.42 -6.22 3.68
N ALA A 223 9.92 -6.73 2.55
CA ALA A 223 11.01 -7.71 2.52
C ALA A 223 12.12 -7.35 1.51
N PRO A 224 12.66 -6.11 1.52
CA PRO A 224 13.68 -5.69 0.54
C PRO A 224 14.99 -6.49 0.68
N ILE A 225 15.28 -7.02 1.85
CA ILE A 225 16.41 -7.91 2.13
C ILE A 225 15.97 -9.06 3.04
N VAL A 226 16.74 -10.15 2.99
CA VAL A 226 16.48 -11.31 3.86
C VAL A 226 16.60 -10.92 5.33
N GLY A 227 15.62 -11.29 6.15
CA GLY A 227 15.62 -11.01 7.59
C GLY A 227 15.24 -9.57 7.95
N PHE A 228 14.80 -8.74 7.00
CA PHE A 228 14.47 -7.34 7.21
C PHE A 228 13.61 -7.09 8.45
N GLY A 229 12.48 -7.79 8.60
CA GLY A 229 11.58 -7.60 9.74
C GLY A 229 12.23 -7.86 11.10
N ALA A 230 13.08 -8.89 11.20
CA ALA A 230 13.78 -9.21 12.44
C ALA A 230 14.85 -8.15 12.78
N SER A 231 15.65 -7.75 11.79
CA SER A 231 16.65 -6.68 11.96
C SER A 231 16.02 -5.34 12.30
N LEU A 232 14.87 -5.02 11.69
CA LEU A 232 14.11 -3.80 11.99
C LEU A 232 13.54 -3.85 13.42
N ALA A 233 12.99 -4.99 13.85
CA ALA A 233 12.49 -5.17 15.22
C ALA A 233 13.63 -4.94 16.25
N GLU A 234 14.80 -5.50 16.01
CA GLU A 234 15.99 -5.29 16.85
C GLU A 234 16.40 -3.81 16.91
N THR A 235 16.48 -3.14 15.75
CA THR A 235 16.85 -1.72 15.64
C THR A 235 15.86 -0.79 16.35
N LEU A 236 14.58 -1.15 16.35
CA LEU A 236 13.51 -0.39 17.01
C LEU A 236 13.33 -0.77 18.49
N GLY A 237 13.90 -1.89 18.93
CA GLY A 237 13.70 -2.43 20.28
C GLY A 237 12.31 -3.03 20.48
N TYR A 238 11.70 -3.53 19.40
CA TYR A 238 10.39 -4.18 19.43
C TYR A 238 10.52 -5.70 19.57
N ARG A 239 9.46 -6.35 20.04
CA ARG A 239 9.35 -7.80 19.95
C ARG A 239 9.19 -8.21 18.50
N THR A 240 9.82 -9.29 18.09
CA THR A 240 9.76 -9.78 16.70
C THR A 240 8.32 -10.08 16.27
N GLU A 241 7.48 -10.55 17.19
CA GLU A 241 6.08 -10.86 16.94
C GLU A 241 5.21 -9.63 16.63
N SER A 242 5.67 -8.43 17.02
CA SER A 242 4.99 -7.16 16.71
C SER A 242 5.31 -6.62 15.32
N VAL A 243 6.29 -7.23 14.63
CA VAL A 243 6.70 -6.87 13.28
C VAL A 243 6.33 -8.01 12.33
N VAL A 244 5.26 -7.81 11.59
CA VAL A 244 4.73 -8.84 10.67
C VAL A 244 5.15 -8.51 9.24
N GLY A 245 6.00 -9.35 8.67
CA GLY A 245 6.43 -9.23 7.28
C GLY A 245 5.52 -9.94 6.30
N VAL A 246 5.87 -9.86 5.02
CA VAL A 246 5.30 -10.73 3.98
C VAL A 246 5.63 -12.18 4.29
N ALA A 247 4.79 -13.12 3.82
CA ALA A 247 5.04 -14.55 4.02
C ALA A 247 6.45 -14.92 3.48
N PRO A 248 7.29 -15.61 4.26
CA PRO A 248 8.70 -15.83 3.90
C PRO A 248 8.92 -16.53 2.54
N ALA A 249 7.97 -17.39 2.14
CA ALA A 249 8.03 -18.11 0.87
C ALA A 249 7.76 -17.24 -0.36
N LEU A 250 7.22 -16.04 -0.16
CA LEU A 250 6.85 -15.14 -1.26
C LEU A 250 8.07 -14.40 -1.85
N GLY A 251 9.06 -14.08 -1.05
CA GLY A 251 10.15 -13.18 -1.44
C GLY A 251 9.76 -11.71 -1.31
N ASP A 252 10.34 -10.83 -2.13
CA ASP A 252 10.04 -9.39 -2.11
C ASP A 252 8.99 -9.02 -3.17
N PRO A 253 7.73 -8.72 -2.79
CA PRO A 253 6.69 -8.27 -3.72
C PRO A 253 6.76 -6.75 -4.01
N TYR A 254 7.80 -6.06 -3.62
CA TYR A 254 8.14 -4.66 -3.86
C TYR A 254 6.95 -3.71 -3.61
N THR A 255 6.35 -3.12 -4.67
CA THR A 255 5.24 -2.16 -4.50
C THR A 255 4.01 -2.77 -3.84
N ALA A 256 3.82 -4.09 -3.95
CA ALA A 256 2.70 -4.82 -3.33
C ALA A 256 2.98 -5.28 -1.89
N ALA A 257 4.21 -5.10 -1.38
CA ALA A 257 4.61 -5.60 -0.06
C ALA A 257 3.67 -5.18 1.09
N PRO A 258 3.18 -3.92 1.19
CA PRO A 258 2.30 -3.54 2.28
C PRO A 258 0.96 -4.29 2.29
N VAL A 259 0.39 -4.60 1.10
CA VAL A 259 -0.86 -5.39 1.02
C VAL A 259 -0.60 -6.84 1.40
N HIS A 260 0.49 -7.45 0.94
CA HIS A 260 0.86 -8.81 1.31
C HIS A 260 1.10 -8.95 2.82
N ALA A 261 1.81 -8.00 3.43
CA ALA A 261 2.03 -7.99 4.88
C ALA A 261 0.72 -7.82 5.65
N TYR A 262 -0.17 -6.94 5.19
CA TYR A 262 -1.50 -6.74 5.78
C TYR A 262 -2.36 -8.03 5.74
N LEU A 263 -2.43 -8.69 4.59
CA LEU A 263 -3.17 -9.95 4.45
C LEU A 263 -2.57 -11.06 5.32
N HIS A 264 -1.26 -11.19 5.34
CA HIS A 264 -0.57 -12.16 6.20
C HIS A 264 -0.84 -11.90 7.70
N ALA A 265 -0.79 -10.65 8.14
CA ALA A 265 -1.11 -10.26 9.51
C ALA A 265 -2.60 -10.52 9.85
N ARG A 266 -3.52 -10.27 8.90
CA ARG A 266 -4.95 -10.55 9.06
C ARG A 266 -5.20 -12.05 9.20
N GLU A 267 -4.61 -12.87 8.34
CA GLU A 267 -4.74 -14.34 8.34
C GLU A 267 -4.15 -14.96 9.60
N SER A 268 -3.04 -14.44 10.12
CA SER A 268 -2.44 -14.90 11.37
C SER A 268 -3.22 -14.48 12.62
N GLY A 269 -4.22 -13.59 12.48
CA GLY A 269 -5.06 -13.11 13.57
C GLY A 269 -4.43 -12.03 14.46
N VAL A 270 -3.20 -11.58 14.19
CA VAL A 270 -2.53 -10.57 15.04
C VAL A 270 -3.22 -9.20 15.01
N LEU A 271 -3.96 -8.90 13.93
CA LEU A 271 -4.70 -7.65 13.80
C LEU A 271 -5.99 -7.61 14.63
N ALA A 272 -6.46 -8.73 15.18
CA ALA A 272 -7.74 -8.81 15.87
C ALA A 272 -7.80 -7.93 17.14
N ALA A 273 -6.66 -7.75 17.82
CA ALA A 273 -6.53 -6.94 19.03
C ALA A 273 -5.85 -5.58 18.77
N ALA A 274 -5.37 -5.32 17.54
CA ALA A 274 -4.63 -4.11 17.24
C ALA A 274 -5.57 -2.89 17.14
N ASP A 275 -5.20 -1.84 17.86
CA ASP A 275 -5.82 -0.51 17.77
C ASP A 275 -5.12 0.33 16.70
N SER A 276 -3.84 0.04 16.44
CA SER A 276 -3.00 0.73 15.47
C SER A 276 -2.23 -0.27 14.59
N VAL A 277 -2.31 -0.11 13.29
CA VAL A 277 -1.58 -0.92 12.29
C VAL A 277 -0.69 0.01 11.49
N LEU A 278 0.62 -0.12 11.64
CA LEU A 278 1.59 0.70 10.93
C LEU A 278 1.96 0.01 9.60
N PHE A 279 1.69 0.67 8.50
CA PHE A 279 2.12 0.25 7.17
C PHE A 279 3.49 0.83 6.88
N LEU A 280 4.47 -0.02 6.61
CA LEU A 280 5.80 0.38 6.21
C LEU A 280 6.08 -0.11 4.79
N ALA A 281 6.68 0.76 4.00
CA ALA A 281 7.29 0.43 2.72
C ALA A 281 8.71 0.99 2.70
N ALA A 282 9.67 0.22 2.17
CA ALA A 282 11.07 0.62 2.14
C ALA A 282 11.83 -0.10 1.03
N ASP A 283 12.79 0.61 0.46
CA ASP A 283 13.89 0.09 -0.36
C ASP A 283 15.21 0.79 0.03
N ASP A 284 16.23 0.66 -0.80
CA ASP A 284 17.55 1.28 -0.59
C ASP A 284 17.58 2.80 -0.86
N ALA A 285 16.50 3.38 -1.36
CA ALA A 285 16.40 4.79 -1.72
C ALA A 285 15.43 5.58 -0.85
N ALA A 286 14.36 4.92 -0.38
CA ALA A 286 13.30 5.57 0.37
C ALA A 286 12.61 4.63 1.36
N ALA A 287 12.05 5.20 2.41
CA ALA A 287 11.11 4.53 3.30
C ALA A 287 9.94 5.44 3.62
N ALA A 288 8.76 4.85 3.79
CA ALA A 288 7.55 5.56 4.21
C ALA A 288 6.78 4.72 5.22
N CYS A 289 6.21 5.38 6.21
CA CYS A 289 5.37 4.76 7.23
C CYS A 289 4.13 5.62 7.46
N LEU A 290 2.98 4.98 7.63
CA LEU A 290 1.74 5.60 8.09
C LEU A 290 0.99 4.65 9.01
N ALA A 291 0.25 5.19 9.97
CA ALA A 291 -0.59 4.41 10.85
C ALA A 291 -2.02 4.32 10.28
N TYR A 292 -2.68 3.21 10.56
CA TYR A 292 -4.09 2.96 10.29
C TYR A 292 -4.78 2.53 11.57
N HIS A 293 -5.87 3.18 11.92
CA HIS A 293 -6.71 2.85 13.06
C HIS A 293 -7.99 2.16 12.56
N PRO A 294 -8.08 0.82 12.64
CA PRO A 294 -9.23 0.07 12.11
C PRO A 294 -10.51 0.31 12.91
N ARG A 295 -10.38 0.76 14.16
CA ARG A 295 -11.50 1.07 15.05
C ARG A 295 -11.41 2.52 15.47
N ALA A 296 -12.55 3.26 15.42
CA ALA A 296 -12.61 4.53 16.10
C ALA A 296 -12.35 4.29 17.59
N ALA A 297 -11.37 4.99 18.17
CA ALA A 297 -11.24 5.04 19.62
C ALA A 297 -12.63 5.42 20.18
N ALA A 298 -13.16 4.62 21.09
CA ALA A 298 -14.42 4.94 21.74
C ALA A 298 -14.24 6.30 22.42
N VAL A 299 -14.85 7.33 21.85
CA VAL A 299 -14.86 8.67 22.45
C VAL A 299 -15.49 8.48 23.84
N ALA A 300 -14.67 8.58 24.88
CA ALA A 300 -15.16 8.60 26.23
C ALA A 300 -16.17 9.75 26.31
N THR A 301 -17.45 9.42 26.32
CA THR A 301 -18.51 10.40 26.53
C THR A 301 -18.31 10.94 27.95
N VAL A 302 -17.69 12.11 28.04
CA VAL A 302 -17.71 12.88 29.27
C VAL A 302 -19.17 13.23 29.50
N SER A 303 -19.79 12.49 30.42
CA SER A 303 -21.11 12.79 30.93
C SER A 303 -21.02 14.15 31.65
N THR A 304 -21.33 15.21 30.93
CA THR A 304 -21.61 16.51 31.55
C THR A 304 -22.92 16.35 32.29
N GLY A 305 -22.81 16.17 33.60
CA GLY A 305 -23.95 16.19 34.53
C GLY A 305 -24.67 17.53 34.37
N GLY A 306 -25.80 17.50 33.68
CA GLY A 306 -26.69 18.66 33.55
C GLY A 306 -27.22 19.08 34.88
N ALA A 307 -26.76 20.22 35.40
CA ALA A 307 -27.38 20.93 36.50
C ALA A 307 -28.79 21.38 36.05
N VAL A 308 -29.81 20.73 36.59
CA VAL A 308 -31.19 21.16 36.41
C VAL A 308 -31.41 22.41 37.25
N TRP A 309 -31.48 23.55 36.60
CA TRP A 309 -32.00 24.77 37.21
C TRP A 309 -33.53 24.65 37.33
N ARG A 310 -34.01 24.50 38.56
CA ARG A 310 -35.44 24.70 38.86
C ARG A 310 -35.69 26.19 38.99
N GLU A 311 -36.42 26.78 38.11
CA GLU A 311 -37.06 28.08 38.31
C GLU A 311 -38.16 27.92 39.38
N ARG A 312 -38.06 28.72 40.41
CA ARG A 312 -39.14 29.00 41.33
C ARG A 312 -39.70 30.38 41.00
N GLY A 313 -40.94 30.48 40.75
CA GLY A 313 -41.69 31.68 40.67
C GLY A 313 -43.15 31.36 40.50
#